data_7d796a64fb3c0b5d5a913eaa94a89653
#
_entry.id   7d796a64fb3c0b5d5a913eaa94a89653
#
_cell.length_a   1.000
_cell.length_b   1.000
_cell.length_c   1.000
_cell.angle_alpha   90.00
_cell.angle_beta   90.00
_cell.angle_gamma   90.00
#
_symmetry.space_group_name_H-M   'P 1'
#
loop_
_entity.id
_entity.type
_entity.pdbx_description
1 polymer ?
#
loop_
_entity_poly.entity_id
_entity_poly.type
_entity_poly.pdbx_seq_one_letter_code
_entity_poly.pdbx_strand_id
1 'polypeptide(L)'
;MRAIAQAPVNMAITLTLLASATTAHAAPAARLQLAGWPLAQHEAEAWFAVPLRAPSDSSALAAALARAEARLQSTGWLEARISAEWSSDTSSLGVRVEPGARRRWGALELAVPGEDSARFAPFFHWPRGEPVDPARLDAIVERALAEAESHGHAWAQLAVTGWDADSDRVNVRLSGVLGPIVRVSGVRVDGLHVTRRDVTERALGRLTGQAYDPAAARAAASRLAQLGVFSRAEFTGLEGGSQWQQGTLAFKVEEPRYNRFEGAAGVQGAGGLVGLVNLELGNLLGTARAAELGWQSRGGGRSDFRLRYVEPFLAGLPFRLEAALHQELQDSTFTRTRWGARLGHSLGTGDRIEAGIEEEHVVQSRGAVGTADLQNTVFAYERDGRDDLATPRRGSRLRVTGTGVFKRETLRAPVPGESNRRRARAGVAEVRAEWHRPLAGSTGLALELWGVGRFATEHVLADFERTPVGGAATLRGHDEEEFRADRVALSRLEYRWFPGTAGERVSLFWDHARLFTREPVLDALGATVGDRAHTTDADGVGLGLTLRAAGGLVDVDYGLAPGRGFLDGRIHLRLVSTF
;
A
#
# COMPACT_ATOMS: atom_id res chain seq x y z
N MET A 1 -5.28 -56.86 6.60
CA MET A 1 -6.34 -56.89 5.54
C MET A 1 -6.94 -55.47 5.37
N ARG A 2 -6.85 -54.99 4.15
CA ARG A 2 -7.54 -53.83 3.52
C ARG A 2 -7.23 -52.42 4.07
N ALA A 3 -6.29 -51.78 3.36
CA ALA A 3 -6.13 -50.35 3.23
C ALA A 3 -7.38 -49.71 2.60
N ILE A 4 -7.85 -48.60 3.16
CA ILE A 4 -8.75 -47.68 2.48
C ILE A 4 -7.96 -46.41 2.24
N ALA A 5 -7.58 -46.23 0.99
CA ALA A 5 -7.01 -44.97 0.47
C ALA A 5 -8.14 -43.91 0.44
N GLN A 6 -7.94 -42.81 1.14
CA GLN A 6 -8.72 -41.59 0.95
C GLN A 6 -8.05 -40.75 -0.12
N ALA A 7 -8.76 -40.57 -1.25
CA ALA A 7 -8.43 -39.66 -2.32
C ALA A 7 -8.66 -38.20 -1.89
N PRO A 8 -7.85 -37.24 -2.37
CA PRO A 8 -8.10 -35.83 -2.11
C PRO A 8 -9.31 -35.35 -2.91
N VAL A 9 -10.30 -34.83 -2.22
CA VAL A 9 -11.44 -34.14 -2.83
C VAL A 9 -10.97 -32.77 -3.33
N ASN A 10 -10.69 -32.68 -4.61
CA ASN A 10 -10.57 -31.42 -5.33
C ASN A 10 -11.95 -30.77 -5.38
N MET A 11 -12.24 -29.82 -4.51
CA MET A 11 -13.43 -29.01 -4.54
C MET A 11 -13.18 -27.81 -5.48
N ALA A 12 -13.40 -28.04 -6.76
CA ALA A 12 -13.59 -26.95 -7.74
C ALA A 12 -14.92 -26.28 -7.42
N ILE A 13 -14.89 -25.10 -6.81
CA ILE A 13 -16.09 -24.25 -6.65
C ILE A 13 -16.35 -23.62 -8.02
N THR A 14 -17.20 -24.23 -8.80
CA THR A 14 -17.81 -23.63 -9.98
C THR A 14 -18.86 -22.62 -9.49
N LEU A 15 -18.53 -21.34 -9.52
CA LEU A 15 -19.48 -20.26 -9.27
C LEU A 15 -20.43 -20.19 -10.49
N THR A 16 -21.53 -20.92 -10.45
CA THR A 16 -22.61 -20.77 -11.41
C THR A 16 -23.42 -19.54 -11.04
N LEU A 17 -23.05 -18.39 -11.63
CA LEU A 17 -23.92 -17.23 -11.69
C LEU A 17 -25.13 -17.61 -12.52
N LEU A 18 -26.26 -17.89 -11.89
CA LEU A 18 -27.58 -17.89 -12.52
C LEU A 18 -27.90 -16.45 -12.96
N ALA A 19 -27.36 -16.06 -14.10
CA ALA A 19 -27.94 -14.99 -14.90
C ALA A 19 -29.15 -15.57 -15.56
N SER A 20 -30.35 -15.17 -15.11
CA SER A 20 -31.59 -15.33 -15.89
C SER A 20 -31.45 -14.54 -17.20
N ALA A 21 -30.84 -15.16 -18.18
CA ALA A 21 -30.83 -14.67 -19.55
C ALA A 21 -32.26 -14.83 -20.08
N THR A 22 -33.04 -13.75 -20.05
CA THR A 22 -34.07 -13.55 -21.04
C THR A 22 -33.39 -13.66 -22.38
N THR A 23 -33.65 -14.73 -23.10
CA THR A 23 -33.26 -14.91 -24.51
C THR A 23 -34.00 -13.89 -25.36
N ALA A 24 -33.51 -12.63 -25.34
CA ALA A 24 -33.75 -11.75 -26.46
C ALA A 24 -33.02 -12.40 -27.65
N HIS A 25 -33.75 -12.77 -28.69
CA HIS A 25 -33.18 -13.14 -29.96
C HIS A 25 -32.30 -11.99 -30.43
N ALA A 26 -30.98 -12.13 -30.26
CA ALA A 26 -30.04 -11.15 -30.80
C ALA A 26 -30.22 -11.23 -32.33
N ALA A 27 -30.66 -10.14 -32.93
CA ALA A 27 -30.63 -9.99 -34.39
C ALA A 27 -29.20 -10.32 -34.86
N PRO A 28 -29.04 -11.03 -36.00
CA PRO A 28 -27.72 -11.35 -36.51
C PRO A 28 -26.92 -10.03 -36.65
N ALA A 29 -25.70 -10.00 -36.11
CA ALA A 29 -24.86 -8.81 -36.18
C ALA A 29 -24.65 -8.46 -37.66
N ALA A 30 -24.85 -7.18 -38.00
CA ALA A 30 -24.63 -6.68 -39.35
C ALA A 30 -23.16 -6.93 -39.78
N ARG A 31 -22.91 -7.02 -41.07
CA ARG A 31 -21.56 -7.27 -41.63
C ARG A 31 -20.80 -5.95 -41.77
N LEU A 32 -19.55 -5.93 -41.35
CA LEU A 32 -18.64 -4.81 -41.58
C LEU A 32 -17.97 -4.98 -42.96
N GLN A 33 -18.07 -3.93 -43.79
CA GLN A 33 -17.39 -3.86 -45.08
C GLN A 33 -16.40 -2.70 -45.02
N LEU A 34 -15.12 -2.99 -45.19
CA LEU A 34 -14.03 -2.01 -45.13
C LEU A 34 -13.48 -1.75 -46.53
N ALA A 35 -13.41 -0.49 -46.92
CA ALA A 35 -12.77 -0.04 -48.15
C ALA A 35 -11.66 1.01 -47.82
N GLY A 36 -10.44 0.80 -48.34
CA GLY A 36 -9.33 1.70 -48.15
C GLY A 36 -8.71 1.69 -46.73
N TRP A 37 -9.06 0.70 -45.89
CA TRP A 37 -8.55 0.59 -44.53
C TRP A 37 -7.04 0.24 -44.48
N PRO A 38 -6.16 1.12 -43.91
CA PRO A 38 -4.72 0.95 -44.00
C PRO A 38 -4.09 0.19 -42.82
N LEU A 39 -4.89 -0.16 -41.80
CA LEU A 39 -4.47 -0.87 -40.60
C LEU A 39 -4.97 -2.32 -40.58
N ALA A 40 -4.71 -3.05 -39.50
CA ALA A 40 -5.19 -4.42 -39.36
C ALA A 40 -6.72 -4.46 -39.25
N GLN A 41 -7.35 -5.36 -39.99
CA GLN A 41 -8.83 -5.47 -40.09
C GLN A 41 -9.49 -5.76 -38.74
N HIS A 42 -8.84 -6.55 -37.89
CA HIS A 42 -9.38 -6.91 -36.57
C HIS A 42 -9.52 -5.70 -35.63
N GLU A 43 -8.72 -4.63 -35.82
CA GLU A 43 -8.87 -3.39 -35.06
C GLU A 43 -10.21 -2.71 -35.39
N ALA A 44 -10.55 -2.62 -36.68
CA ALA A 44 -11.82 -2.08 -37.12
C ALA A 44 -13.02 -2.91 -36.61
N GLU A 45 -12.95 -4.23 -36.73
CA GLU A 45 -13.99 -5.14 -36.23
C GLU A 45 -14.28 -4.92 -34.75
N ALA A 46 -13.23 -4.73 -33.92
CA ALA A 46 -13.40 -4.46 -32.50
C ALA A 46 -14.10 -3.11 -32.23
N TRP A 47 -13.79 -2.06 -32.97
CA TRP A 47 -14.38 -0.73 -32.74
C TRP A 47 -15.82 -0.62 -33.24
N PHE A 48 -16.14 -1.30 -34.33
CA PHE A 48 -17.49 -1.30 -34.91
C PHE A 48 -18.40 -2.40 -34.35
N ALA A 49 -17.92 -3.22 -33.41
CA ALA A 49 -18.70 -4.32 -32.84
C ALA A 49 -20.01 -3.87 -32.17
N VAL A 50 -20.04 -2.71 -31.51
CA VAL A 50 -21.24 -2.16 -30.87
C VAL A 50 -22.23 -1.60 -31.93
N PRO A 51 -21.79 -0.71 -32.85
CA PRO A 51 -22.65 -0.26 -33.94
C PRO A 51 -23.29 -1.41 -34.73
N LEU A 52 -22.53 -2.48 -35.04
CA LEU A 52 -23.03 -3.64 -35.81
C LEU A 52 -24.13 -4.41 -35.07
N ARG A 53 -24.23 -4.32 -33.76
CA ARG A 53 -25.30 -4.93 -32.94
C ARG A 53 -26.49 -4.01 -32.71
N ALA A 54 -26.31 -2.71 -32.86
CA ALA A 54 -27.33 -1.67 -32.63
C ALA A 54 -27.30 -0.61 -33.74
N PRO A 55 -27.79 -0.95 -34.94
CA PRO A 55 -27.73 -0.05 -36.11
C PRO A 55 -28.46 1.29 -35.93
N SER A 56 -29.45 1.36 -35.05
CA SER A 56 -30.17 2.58 -34.72
C SER A 56 -29.42 3.53 -33.75
N ASP A 57 -28.32 3.08 -33.14
CA ASP A 57 -27.54 3.88 -32.22
C ASP A 57 -26.49 4.72 -32.97
N SER A 58 -26.90 5.91 -33.36
CA SER A 58 -26.02 6.88 -34.04
C SER A 58 -24.88 7.35 -33.17
N SER A 59 -25.03 7.34 -31.84
CA SER A 59 -23.98 7.74 -30.90
C SER A 59 -22.86 6.71 -30.84
N ALA A 60 -23.19 5.44 -30.86
CA ALA A 60 -22.21 4.34 -30.92
C ALA A 60 -21.42 4.37 -32.24
N LEU A 61 -22.08 4.66 -33.37
CA LEU A 61 -21.40 4.80 -34.65
C LEU A 61 -20.45 6.01 -34.66
N ALA A 62 -20.90 7.17 -34.18
CA ALA A 62 -20.06 8.37 -34.08
C ALA A 62 -18.83 8.14 -33.19
N ALA A 63 -18.98 7.46 -32.04
CA ALA A 63 -17.88 7.12 -31.16
C ALA A 63 -16.90 6.10 -31.80
N ALA A 64 -17.39 5.18 -32.63
CA ALA A 64 -16.53 4.26 -33.36
C ALA A 64 -15.73 4.97 -34.46
N LEU A 65 -16.36 5.88 -35.20
CA LEU A 65 -15.69 6.68 -36.22
C LEU A 65 -14.61 7.58 -35.61
N ALA A 66 -14.92 8.30 -34.50
CA ALA A 66 -13.95 9.13 -33.81
C ALA A 66 -12.72 8.33 -33.30
N ARG A 67 -12.94 7.12 -32.78
CA ARG A 67 -11.82 6.22 -32.39
C ARG A 67 -10.98 5.78 -33.59
N ALA A 68 -11.63 5.45 -34.69
CA ALA A 68 -10.96 5.03 -35.92
C ALA A 68 -10.11 6.19 -36.50
N GLU A 69 -10.66 7.40 -36.52
CA GLU A 69 -9.95 8.60 -36.97
C GLU A 69 -8.75 8.91 -36.08
N ALA A 70 -8.93 8.95 -34.77
CA ALA A 70 -7.83 9.17 -33.81
C ALA A 70 -6.71 8.12 -33.96
N ARG A 71 -7.07 6.85 -34.22
CA ARG A 71 -6.09 5.80 -34.45
C ARG A 71 -5.35 5.96 -35.76
N LEU A 72 -6.00 6.35 -36.83
CA LEU A 72 -5.35 6.66 -38.10
C LEU A 72 -4.36 7.83 -37.95
N GLN A 73 -4.80 8.90 -37.29
CA GLN A 73 -3.96 10.06 -37.00
C GLN A 73 -2.73 9.68 -36.15
N SER A 74 -2.90 8.88 -35.12
CA SER A 74 -1.79 8.42 -34.26
C SER A 74 -0.80 7.48 -34.96
N THR A 75 -1.13 6.98 -36.16
CA THR A 75 -0.27 6.13 -36.99
C THR A 75 0.28 6.82 -38.23
N GLY A 76 0.09 8.15 -38.31
CA GLY A 76 0.67 9.00 -39.35
C GLY A 76 -0.26 9.33 -40.51
N TRP A 77 -1.52 8.90 -40.48
CA TRP A 77 -2.49 9.22 -41.51
C TRP A 77 -3.29 10.48 -41.12
N LEU A 78 -2.62 11.64 -41.10
CA LEU A 78 -3.17 12.88 -40.54
C LEU A 78 -4.35 13.45 -41.34
N GLU A 79 -4.42 13.15 -42.62
CA GLU A 79 -5.44 13.65 -43.54
C GLU A 79 -6.54 12.61 -43.81
N ALA A 80 -6.54 11.52 -43.03
CA ALA A 80 -7.51 10.45 -43.23
C ALA A 80 -8.94 10.95 -43.08
N ARG A 81 -9.79 10.60 -44.04
CA ARG A 81 -11.23 10.85 -43.99
C ARG A 81 -11.95 9.53 -43.89
N ILE A 82 -12.89 9.44 -42.98
CA ILE A 82 -13.69 8.24 -42.75
C ILE A 82 -15.16 8.58 -42.99
N SER A 83 -15.82 7.77 -43.82
CA SER A 83 -17.27 7.80 -43.99
C SER A 83 -17.84 6.44 -43.69
N ALA A 84 -19.05 6.40 -43.17
CA ALA A 84 -19.77 5.16 -42.92
C ALA A 84 -21.23 5.30 -43.36
N GLU A 85 -21.71 4.28 -44.06
CA GLU A 85 -23.08 4.22 -44.58
C GLU A 85 -23.69 2.85 -44.29
N TRP A 86 -24.92 2.84 -43.81
CA TRP A 86 -25.69 1.61 -43.67
C TRP A 86 -26.32 1.22 -45.00
N SER A 87 -26.35 -0.10 -45.30
CA SER A 87 -27.21 -0.59 -46.37
C SER A 87 -28.68 -0.29 -46.04
N SER A 88 -29.52 -0.19 -47.08
CA SER A 88 -30.94 0.15 -46.92
C SER A 88 -31.71 -0.81 -46.01
N ASP A 89 -31.27 -2.06 -45.89
CA ASP A 89 -31.81 -3.11 -45.03
C ASP A 89 -31.08 -3.23 -43.67
N THR A 90 -30.12 -2.35 -43.38
CA THR A 90 -29.27 -2.35 -42.17
C THR A 90 -28.48 -3.66 -41.94
N SER A 91 -28.39 -4.51 -42.96
CA SER A 91 -27.69 -5.79 -42.86
C SER A 91 -26.16 -5.66 -42.94
N SER A 92 -25.65 -4.52 -43.43
CA SER A 92 -24.23 -4.24 -43.52
C SER A 92 -23.91 -2.76 -43.27
N LEU A 93 -22.74 -2.51 -42.65
CA LEU A 93 -22.14 -1.20 -42.49
C LEU A 93 -20.94 -1.09 -43.41
N GLY A 94 -21.02 -0.24 -44.41
CA GLY A 94 -19.88 0.12 -45.27
C GLY A 94 -19.06 1.23 -44.62
N VAL A 95 -17.80 1.00 -44.32
CA VAL A 95 -16.86 2.00 -43.85
C VAL A 95 -15.80 2.22 -44.91
N ARG A 96 -15.74 3.44 -45.45
CA ARG A 96 -14.77 3.87 -46.43
C ARG A 96 -13.78 4.80 -45.82
N VAL A 97 -12.51 4.52 -46.04
CA VAL A 97 -11.38 5.36 -45.57
C VAL A 97 -10.60 5.85 -46.77
N GLU A 98 -10.38 7.14 -46.81
CA GLU A 98 -9.44 7.80 -47.71
C GLU A 98 -8.24 8.22 -46.84
N PRO A 99 -7.20 7.37 -46.75
CA PRO A 99 -6.14 7.58 -45.75
C PRO A 99 -5.25 8.77 -46.04
N GLY A 100 -5.14 9.19 -47.32
CA GLY A 100 -4.17 10.22 -47.72
C GLY A 100 -2.71 9.74 -47.64
N ALA A 101 -1.79 10.66 -47.50
CA ALA A 101 -0.36 10.34 -47.36
C ALA A 101 -0.01 9.97 -45.92
N ARG A 102 0.77 8.90 -45.74
CA ARG A 102 1.30 8.55 -44.41
C ARG A 102 2.48 9.43 -44.05
N ARG A 103 2.31 10.28 -43.05
CA ARG A 103 3.32 11.23 -42.59
C ARG A 103 4.24 10.62 -41.55
N ARG A 104 5.53 11.01 -41.63
CA ARG A 104 6.59 10.59 -40.67
C ARG A 104 7.23 11.84 -40.09
N TRP A 105 7.74 11.73 -38.86
CA TRP A 105 8.51 12.79 -38.25
C TRP A 105 9.76 13.11 -39.06
N GLY A 106 9.89 14.35 -39.45
CA GLY A 106 11.07 14.90 -40.17
C GLY A 106 12.09 15.48 -39.18
N ALA A 107 12.56 16.69 -39.46
CA ALA A 107 13.49 17.41 -38.60
C ALA A 107 12.76 18.11 -37.46
N LEU A 108 13.44 18.20 -36.30
CA LEU A 108 13.08 19.11 -35.22
C LEU A 108 13.96 20.35 -35.33
N GLU A 109 13.35 21.51 -35.52
CA GLU A 109 14.00 22.80 -35.51
C GLU A 109 13.73 23.51 -34.18
N LEU A 110 14.80 23.80 -33.43
CA LEU A 110 14.70 24.53 -32.16
C LEU A 110 15.05 26.00 -32.41
N ALA A 111 14.04 26.85 -32.49
CA ALA A 111 14.18 28.31 -32.59
C ALA A 111 14.31 28.91 -31.18
N VAL A 112 15.45 28.65 -30.54
CA VAL A 112 15.77 29.11 -29.18
C VAL A 112 16.90 30.14 -29.30
N PRO A 113 16.83 31.29 -28.63
CA PRO A 113 17.85 32.34 -28.73
C PRO A 113 19.22 31.89 -28.25
N GLY A 114 20.27 32.30 -28.98
CA GLY A 114 21.68 32.15 -28.60
C GLY A 114 22.17 30.70 -28.49
N GLU A 115 22.99 30.43 -27.49
CA GLU A 115 23.56 29.09 -27.21
C GLU A 115 22.55 28.09 -26.61
N ASP A 116 21.36 28.55 -26.27
CA ASP A 116 20.36 27.72 -25.57
C ASP A 116 19.86 26.56 -26.45
N SER A 117 19.89 26.68 -27.77
CA SER A 117 19.51 25.59 -28.68
C SER A 117 20.37 24.34 -28.47
N ALA A 118 21.69 24.51 -28.38
CA ALA A 118 22.62 23.42 -28.13
C ALA A 118 22.46 22.82 -26.72
N ARG A 119 22.08 23.65 -25.75
CA ARG A 119 21.83 23.23 -24.36
C ARG A 119 20.49 22.51 -24.19
N PHE A 120 19.48 22.84 -25.00
CA PHE A 120 18.17 22.16 -24.99
C PHE A 120 18.19 20.82 -25.73
N ALA A 121 18.99 20.72 -26.80
CA ALA A 121 18.99 19.55 -27.66
C ALA A 121 19.13 18.20 -26.93
N PRO A 122 19.98 18.06 -25.89
CA PRO A 122 20.11 16.80 -25.14
C PRO A 122 18.82 16.32 -24.43
N PHE A 123 17.90 17.22 -24.15
CA PHE A 123 16.64 16.91 -23.45
C PHE A 123 15.57 16.31 -24.38
N PHE A 124 15.80 16.31 -25.70
CA PHE A 124 14.85 15.78 -26.66
C PHE A 124 15.21 14.39 -27.14
N HIS A 125 14.22 13.50 -27.07
CA HIS A 125 14.25 12.21 -27.75
C HIS A 125 13.31 12.27 -28.96
N TRP A 126 13.84 12.82 -30.08
CA TRP A 126 13.04 13.05 -31.29
C TRP A 126 12.87 11.78 -32.12
N PRO A 127 11.63 11.34 -32.42
CA PRO A 127 11.36 10.07 -33.11
C PRO A 127 11.44 10.20 -34.64
N ARG A 128 12.54 10.69 -35.16
CA ARG A 128 12.74 10.93 -36.61
C ARG A 128 12.50 9.67 -37.41
N GLY A 129 11.64 9.78 -38.46
CA GLY A 129 11.30 8.67 -39.36
C GLY A 129 10.20 7.76 -38.85
N GLU A 130 9.76 7.88 -37.60
CA GLU A 130 8.56 7.21 -37.10
C GLU A 130 7.28 7.88 -37.62
N PRO A 131 6.15 7.16 -37.64
CA PRO A 131 4.85 7.76 -38.00
C PRO A 131 4.52 8.95 -37.09
N VAL A 132 3.93 10.00 -37.66
CA VAL A 132 3.50 11.16 -36.88
C VAL A 132 2.30 10.77 -36.00
N ASP A 133 2.44 11.05 -34.72
CA ASP A 133 1.37 11.02 -33.75
C ASP A 133 1.29 12.37 -33.06
N PRO A 134 0.25 13.20 -33.33
CA PRO A 134 0.11 14.52 -32.72
C PRO A 134 0.08 14.51 -31.19
N ALA A 135 -0.58 13.52 -30.59
CA ALA A 135 -0.62 13.38 -29.13
C ALA A 135 0.77 13.08 -28.51
N ARG A 136 1.66 12.45 -29.28
CA ARG A 136 3.03 12.17 -28.86
C ARG A 136 3.91 13.43 -28.85
N LEU A 137 3.58 14.46 -29.63
CA LEU A 137 4.34 15.71 -29.63
C LEU A 137 4.25 16.42 -28.27
N ASP A 138 3.04 16.55 -27.73
CA ASP A 138 2.86 17.16 -26.41
C ASP A 138 3.63 16.40 -25.34
N ALA A 139 3.59 15.08 -25.38
CA ALA A 139 4.35 14.24 -24.46
C ALA A 139 5.88 14.37 -24.62
N ILE A 140 6.38 14.63 -25.83
CA ILE A 140 7.82 14.90 -26.09
C ILE A 140 8.21 16.24 -25.49
N VAL A 141 7.41 17.27 -25.71
CA VAL A 141 7.64 18.62 -25.17
C VAL A 141 7.59 18.62 -23.64
N GLU A 142 6.58 18.00 -23.06
CA GLU A 142 6.44 17.85 -21.60
C GLU A 142 7.63 17.12 -20.98
N ARG A 143 8.10 16.04 -21.63
CA ARG A 143 9.27 15.30 -21.17
C ARG A 143 10.54 16.12 -21.24
N ALA A 144 10.75 16.87 -22.34
CA ALA A 144 11.92 17.74 -22.48
C ALA A 144 11.92 18.85 -21.43
N LEU A 145 10.75 19.45 -21.12
CA LEU A 145 10.61 20.42 -20.04
C LEU A 145 10.88 19.79 -18.67
N ALA A 146 10.32 18.61 -18.39
CA ALA A 146 10.56 17.91 -17.13
C ALA A 146 12.05 17.53 -16.94
N GLU A 147 12.73 17.16 -18.03
CA GLU A 147 14.16 16.88 -18.01
C GLU A 147 14.99 18.15 -17.77
N ALA A 148 14.64 19.26 -18.44
CA ALA A 148 15.26 20.56 -18.21
C ALA A 148 15.03 21.03 -16.76
N GLU A 149 13.82 20.85 -16.23
CA GLU A 149 13.48 21.15 -14.85
C GLU A 149 14.32 20.33 -13.85
N SER A 150 14.53 19.05 -14.11
CA SER A 150 15.35 18.16 -13.28
C SER A 150 16.83 18.59 -13.23
N HIS A 151 17.28 19.35 -14.23
CA HIS A 151 18.61 19.96 -14.30
C HIS A 151 18.68 21.39 -13.75
N GLY A 152 17.60 21.85 -13.12
CA GLY A 152 17.53 23.15 -12.46
C GLY A 152 16.94 24.29 -13.32
N HIS A 153 16.51 24.01 -14.54
CA HIS A 153 15.90 25.00 -15.43
C HIS A 153 14.39 25.09 -15.20
N ALA A 154 14.01 25.57 -14.02
CA ALA A 154 12.61 25.61 -13.57
C ALA A 154 11.71 26.52 -14.42
N TRP A 155 12.28 27.47 -15.15
CA TRP A 155 11.55 28.44 -15.97
C TRP A 155 11.66 28.14 -17.46
N ALA A 156 12.08 26.93 -17.82
CA ALA A 156 12.12 26.49 -19.21
C ALA A 156 10.72 26.55 -19.84
N GLN A 157 10.65 27.10 -21.04
CA GLN A 157 9.42 27.21 -21.81
C GLN A 157 9.65 26.73 -23.22
N LEU A 158 8.71 25.98 -23.76
CA LEU A 158 8.69 25.50 -25.13
C LEU A 158 7.28 25.61 -25.68
N ALA A 159 7.19 26.06 -26.94
CA ALA A 159 5.94 26.12 -27.69
C ALA A 159 6.13 25.64 -29.11
N VAL A 160 5.15 24.91 -29.63
CA VAL A 160 5.12 24.56 -31.06
C VAL A 160 4.73 25.81 -31.85
N THR A 161 5.63 26.29 -32.71
CA THR A 161 5.42 27.50 -33.52
C THR A 161 5.14 27.25 -34.99
N GLY A 162 5.38 26.02 -35.44
CA GLY A 162 5.11 25.65 -36.82
C GLY A 162 5.24 24.18 -37.13
N TRP A 163 4.51 23.80 -38.17
CA TRP A 163 4.57 22.49 -38.80
C TRP A 163 4.80 22.72 -40.27
N ASP A 164 5.79 22.08 -40.83
CA ASP A 164 6.08 22.13 -42.26
C ASP A 164 6.04 20.71 -42.80
N ALA A 165 5.10 20.44 -43.71
CA ALA A 165 4.92 19.14 -44.32
C ALA A 165 5.58 19.14 -45.72
N ASP A 166 6.70 18.43 -45.86
CA ASP A 166 7.35 18.18 -47.12
C ASP A 166 7.18 16.70 -47.49
N SER A 167 6.47 16.47 -48.61
CA SER A 167 6.16 15.15 -49.16
C SER A 167 5.56 14.17 -48.12
N ASP A 168 6.37 13.29 -47.53
CA ASP A 168 6.01 12.29 -46.56
C ASP A 168 6.44 12.65 -45.11
N ARG A 169 7.12 13.79 -44.92
CA ARG A 169 7.72 14.21 -43.66
C ARG A 169 7.04 15.44 -43.10
N VAL A 170 6.95 15.46 -41.78
CA VAL A 170 6.49 16.64 -41.01
C VAL A 170 7.66 17.13 -40.17
N ASN A 171 8.16 18.30 -40.50
CA ASN A 171 9.15 19.01 -39.72
C ASN A 171 8.41 19.86 -38.68
N VAL A 172 8.92 19.89 -37.46
CA VAL A 172 8.33 20.65 -36.35
C VAL A 172 9.29 21.73 -35.91
N ARG A 173 8.77 22.94 -35.78
CA ARG A 173 9.51 24.07 -35.21
C ARG A 173 9.00 24.36 -33.81
N LEU A 174 9.91 24.26 -32.84
CA LEU A 174 9.69 24.68 -31.46
C LEU A 174 10.43 25.99 -31.20
N SER A 175 9.77 26.92 -30.55
CA SER A 175 10.42 28.09 -29.96
C SER A 175 10.37 28.01 -28.43
N GLY A 176 11.36 28.60 -27.78
CA GLY A 176 11.34 28.60 -26.32
C GLY A 176 12.56 29.28 -25.71
N VAL A 177 12.64 29.20 -24.41
CA VAL A 177 13.71 29.71 -23.57
C VAL A 177 14.06 28.66 -22.55
N LEU A 178 15.35 28.31 -22.41
CA LEU A 178 15.79 27.38 -21.36
C LEU A 178 15.75 28.05 -19.98
N GLY A 179 16.10 29.33 -19.96
CA GLY A 179 16.25 30.07 -18.71
C GLY A 179 17.50 29.66 -17.91
N PRO A 180 17.80 30.38 -16.83
CA PRO A 180 18.95 30.08 -15.97
C PRO A 180 18.70 28.84 -15.11
N ILE A 181 19.78 28.28 -14.56
CA ILE A 181 19.68 27.32 -13.46
C ILE A 181 19.23 28.07 -12.21
N VAL A 182 18.11 27.64 -11.63
CA VAL A 182 17.53 28.24 -10.43
C VAL A 182 18.16 27.58 -9.19
N ARG A 183 18.63 28.41 -8.26
CA ARG A 183 19.08 27.94 -6.94
C ARG A 183 18.01 28.21 -5.89
N VAL A 184 17.83 27.25 -5.01
CA VAL A 184 16.90 27.38 -3.88
C VAL A 184 17.46 28.40 -2.87
N SER A 185 16.80 29.55 -2.75
CA SER A 185 17.16 30.61 -1.80
C SER A 185 16.52 30.43 -0.42
N GLY A 186 15.40 29.72 -0.36
CA GLY A 186 14.67 29.49 0.87
C GLY A 186 13.60 28.43 0.76
N VAL A 187 13.00 28.12 1.90
CA VAL A 187 11.88 27.18 2.01
C VAL A 187 10.78 27.83 2.82
N ARG A 188 9.54 27.75 2.33
CA ARG A 188 8.34 28.18 3.03
C ARG A 188 7.43 26.97 3.27
N VAL A 189 6.92 26.86 4.50
CA VAL A 189 5.94 25.85 4.89
C VAL A 189 4.70 26.56 5.40
N ASP A 190 3.61 26.44 4.67
CA ASP A 190 2.30 27.02 5.01
C ASP A 190 1.41 25.98 5.71
N GLY A 191 0.57 26.43 6.66
CA GLY A 191 -0.35 25.57 7.39
C GLY A 191 0.16 25.11 8.77
N LEU A 192 1.28 25.65 9.25
CA LEU A 192 1.78 25.39 10.60
C LEU A 192 1.02 26.23 11.63
N HIS A 193 0.43 25.57 12.63
CA HIS A 193 -0.28 26.20 13.76
C HIS A 193 0.31 25.78 15.10
N VAL A 194 0.64 24.52 15.28
CA VAL A 194 1.19 23.92 16.50
C VAL A 194 2.63 23.49 16.29
N THR A 195 2.94 22.90 15.13
CA THR A 195 4.30 22.38 14.84
C THR A 195 5.29 23.52 14.68
N ARG A 196 6.41 23.40 15.35
CA ARG A 196 7.48 24.39 15.31
C ARG A 196 8.21 24.33 13.96
N ARG A 197 8.60 25.51 13.46
CA ARG A 197 9.30 25.65 12.19
C ARG A 197 10.62 24.87 12.14
N ASP A 198 11.38 24.84 13.24
CA ASP A 198 12.65 24.11 13.32
C ASP A 198 12.51 22.59 13.12
N VAL A 199 11.33 22.03 13.43
CA VAL A 199 10.99 20.63 13.19
C VAL A 199 10.84 20.38 11.69
N THR A 200 10.09 21.24 11.00
CA THR A 200 9.90 21.12 9.54
C THR A 200 11.20 21.36 8.78
N GLU A 201 12.02 22.32 9.19
CA GLU A 201 13.33 22.59 8.59
C GLU A 201 14.26 21.37 8.69
N ARG A 202 14.28 20.70 9.84
CA ARG A 202 15.06 19.44 10.02
C ARG A 202 14.53 18.32 9.13
N ALA A 203 13.21 18.17 9.00
CA ALA A 203 12.61 17.13 8.15
C ALA A 203 12.88 17.38 6.66
N LEU A 204 12.80 18.62 6.23
CA LEU A 204 13.08 19.00 4.85
C LEU A 204 14.54 18.78 4.47
N GLY A 205 15.44 18.88 5.45
CA GLY A 205 16.87 18.73 5.23
C GLY A 205 17.48 19.92 4.48
N ARG A 206 18.67 19.73 3.95
CA ARG A 206 19.46 20.79 3.33
C ARG A 206 19.02 20.98 1.86
N LEU A 207 18.08 21.87 1.60
CA LEU A 207 17.59 22.23 0.25
C LEU A 207 18.15 23.59 -0.22
N THR A 208 18.32 24.52 0.70
CA THR A 208 18.81 25.88 0.40
C THR A 208 20.26 25.86 -0.14
N GLY A 209 20.50 26.64 -1.17
CA GLY A 209 21.79 26.75 -1.86
C GLY A 209 22.02 25.71 -2.96
N GLN A 210 21.18 24.67 -3.07
CA GLN A 210 21.24 23.67 -4.11
C GLN A 210 20.54 24.15 -5.40
N ALA A 211 20.88 23.55 -6.54
CA ALA A 211 20.08 23.71 -7.75
C ALA A 211 18.70 23.13 -7.51
N TYR A 212 17.68 23.77 -8.09
CA TYR A 212 16.33 23.26 -8.03
C TYR A 212 16.23 21.87 -8.66
N ASP A 213 15.61 20.96 -7.92
CA ASP A 213 15.29 19.61 -8.36
C ASP A 213 13.88 19.26 -7.86
N PRO A 214 12.90 19.09 -8.75
CA PRO A 214 11.54 18.76 -8.38
C PRO A 214 11.40 17.39 -7.69
N ALA A 215 12.29 16.44 -8.00
CA ALA A 215 12.29 15.13 -7.33
C ALA A 215 12.76 15.27 -5.87
N ALA A 216 13.81 16.06 -5.62
CA ALA A 216 14.29 16.36 -4.28
C ALA A 216 13.24 17.14 -3.46
N ALA A 217 12.50 18.07 -4.08
CA ALA A 217 11.41 18.80 -3.43
C ALA A 217 10.25 17.87 -3.04
N ARG A 218 9.81 16.97 -3.95
CA ARG A 218 8.78 15.97 -3.63
C ARG A 218 9.24 14.98 -2.56
N ALA A 219 10.51 14.55 -2.61
CA ALA A 219 11.08 13.72 -1.56
C ALA A 219 11.09 14.43 -0.19
N ALA A 220 11.32 15.75 -0.16
CA ALA A 220 11.23 16.56 1.05
C ALA A 220 9.79 16.63 1.59
N ALA A 221 8.78 16.78 0.74
CA ALA A 221 7.37 16.69 1.15
C ALA A 221 7.04 15.32 1.76
N SER A 222 7.56 14.23 1.17
CA SER A 222 7.39 12.88 1.73
C SER A 222 8.04 12.74 3.11
N ARG A 223 9.19 13.37 3.36
CA ARG A 223 9.82 13.38 4.70
C ARG A 223 8.97 14.14 5.71
N LEU A 224 8.31 15.25 5.33
CA LEU A 224 7.34 15.93 6.19
C LEU A 224 6.16 15.00 6.55
N ALA A 225 5.60 14.30 5.56
CA ALA A 225 4.52 13.35 5.80
C ALA A 225 4.95 12.20 6.74
N GLN A 226 6.20 11.71 6.61
CA GLN A 226 6.75 10.65 7.46
C GLN A 226 6.96 11.04 8.93
N LEU A 227 6.91 12.33 9.28
CA LEU A 227 6.90 12.75 10.68
C LEU A 227 5.69 12.22 11.44
N GLY A 228 4.59 11.94 10.73
CA GLY A 228 3.35 11.44 11.33
C GLY A 228 2.56 12.51 12.12
N VAL A 229 2.90 13.79 11.94
CA VAL A 229 2.21 14.91 12.58
C VAL A 229 1.38 15.74 11.60
N PHE A 230 1.40 15.42 10.33
CA PHE A 230 0.59 16.07 9.31
C PHE A 230 -0.36 15.06 8.68
N SER A 231 -1.63 15.43 8.54
CA SER A 231 -2.60 14.64 7.77
C SER A 231 -2.32 14.74 6.26
N ARG A 232 -1.68 15.85 5.85
CA ARG A 232 -1.25 16.07 4.47
C ARG A 232 0.01 16.92 4.46
N ALA A 233 0.96 16.59 3.58
CA ALA A 233 2.15 17.37 3.33
C ALA A 233 2.47 17.31 1.83
N GLU A 234 2.50 18.47 1.17
CA GLU A 234 2.64 18.57 -0.28
C GLU A 234 3.66 19.64 -0.64
N PHE A 235 4.40 19.37 -1.71
CA PHE A 235 5.16 20.38 -2.43
C PHE A 235 4.19 21.11 -3.39
N THR A 236 4.02 22.41 -3.22
CA THR A 236 3.08 23.22 -4.01
C THR A 236 3.74 23.94 -5.18
N GLY A 237 5.06 24.04 -5.18
CA GLY A 237 5.80 24.63 -6.29
C GLY A 237 7.02 25.42 -5.87
N LEU A 238 7.68 25.97 -6.89
CA LEU A 238 8.78 26.92 -6.77
C LEU A 238 8.26 28.33 -7.02
N GLU A 239 8.50 29.22 -6.07
CA GLU A 239 8.19 30.64 -6.22
C GLU A 239 9.44 31.39 -6.66
N GLY A 240 9.35 32.11 -7.77
CA GLY A 240 10.48 32.83 -8.34
C GLY A 240 10.83 34.09 -7.56
N GLY A 241 12.10 34.34 -7.39
CA GLY A 241 12.62 35.62 -6.93
C GLY A 241 12.74 36.62 -8.08
N SER A 242 12.97 37.90 -7.77
CA SER A 242 13.04 39.03 -8.70
C SER A 242 14.11 38.90 -9.81
N GLN A 243 15.02 37.94 -9.71
CA GLN A 243 16.13 37.73 -10.68
C GLN A 243 16.08 36.39 -11.41
N TRP A 244 15.01 35.59 -11.29
CA TRP A 244 14.83 34.30 -11.99
C TRP A 244 15.91 33.22 -11.75
N GLN A 245 17.01 33.57 -11.06
CA GLN A 245 18.11 32.67 -10.69
C GLN A 245 17.96 32.08 -9.28
N GLN A 246 17.02 32.59 -8.52
CA GLN A 246 16.74 32.14 -7.16
C GLN A 246 15.25 31.90 -7.01
N GLY A 247 14.90 30.90 -6.19
CA GLY A 247 13.52 30.58 -5.92
C GLY A 247 13.32 30.02 -4.53
N THR A 248 12.11 30.18 -3.99
CA THR A 248 11.69 29.64 -2.70
C THR A 248 10.82 28.41 -2.95
N LEU A 249 11.17 27.29 -2.33
CA LEU A 249 10.32 26.09 -2.37
C LEU A 249 9.14 26.28 -1.43
N ALA A 250 7.93 26.14 -1.93
CA ALA A 250 6.70 26.23 -1.16
C ALA A 250 6.14 24.84 -0.86
N PHE A 251 5.85 24.61 0.42
CA PHE A 251 5.20 23.41 0.91
C PHE A 251 3.92 23.80 1.65
N LYS A 252 2.92 22.94 1.56
CA LYS A 252 1.67 23.09 2.31
C LYS A 252 1.47 21.86 3.18
N VAL A 253 1.16 22.09 4.46
CA VAL A 253 0.84 21.03 5.41
C VAL A 253 -0.51 21.26 6.05
N GLU A 254 -1.14 20.19 6.50
CA GLU A 254 -2.40 20.20 7.25
C GLU A 254 -2.17 19.49 8.57
N GLU A 255 -2.41 20.19 9.66
CA GLU A 255 -2.25 19.67 11.01
C GLU A 255 -3.56 19.05 11.52
N PRO A 256 -3.57 17.77 11.96
CA PRO A 256 -4.74 17.15 12.57
C PRO A 256 -4.90 17.58 14.03
N ARG A 257 -5.92 17.06 14.70
CA ARG A 257 -6.00 17.10 16.15
C ARG A 257 -5.08 16.05 16.74
N TYR A 258 -4.06 16.47 17.46
CA TYR A 258 -2.98 15.59 17.93
C TYR A 258 -3.32 14.74 19.16
N ASN A 259 -4.23 15.20 19.99
CA ASN A 259 -4.50 14.56 21.28
C ASN A 259 -5.82 13.85 21.26
N ARG A 260 -5.82 12.59 21.69
CA ARG A 260 -7.00 11.77 21.82
C ARG A 260 -7.06 11.14 23.20
N PHE A 261 -8.22 11.14 23.79
CA PHE A 261 -8.55 10.37 24.98
C PHE A 261 -9.77 9.52 24.70
N GLU A 262 -9.66 8.23 25.01
CA GLU A 262 -10.76 7.28 24.97
C GLU A 262 -10.80 6.56 26.31
N GLY A 263 -11.99 6.44 26.90
CA GLY A 263 -12.16 5.74 28.17
C GLY A 263 -13.54 5.08 28.24
N ALA A 264 -13.54 3.84 28.72
CA ALA A 264 -14.75 3.11 29.06
C ALA A 264 -14.49 2.22 30.28
N ALA A 265 -15.46 2.11 31.17
CA ALA A 265 -15.38 1.24 32.34
C ALA A 265 -16.73 0.55 32.59
N GLY A 266 -16.66 -0.70 33.02
CA GLY A 266 -17.81 -1.51 33.36
C GLY A 266 -17.48 -2.55 34.42
N VAL A 267 -18.49 -3.24 34.90
CA VAL A 267 -18.35 -4.36 35.86
C VAL A 267 -18.97 -5.61 35.25
N GLN A 268 -18.23 -6.69 35.21
CA GLN A 268 -18.65 -7.98 34.67
C GLN A 268 -18.82 -9.00 35.79
N GLY A 269 -20.01 -9.03 36.42
CA GLY A 269 -20.36 -10.01 37.43
C GLY A 269 -19.22 -10.35 38.42
N ALA A 270 -18.92 -11.63 38.59
CA ALA A 270 -17.75 -12.09 39.36
C ALA A 270 -16.40 -11.84 38.70
N GLY A 271 -16.38 -11.38 37.46
CA GLY A 271 -15.15 -11.13 36.66
C GLY A 271 -14.44 -9.82 36.97
N GLY A 272 -15.00 -8.97 37.83
CA GLY A 272 -14.37 -7.73 38.27
C GLY A 272 -14.50 -6.56 37.28
N LEU A 273 -13.60 -5.59 37.41
CA LEU A 273 -13.56 -4.38 36.59
C LEU A 273 -13.10 -4.71 35.17
N VAL A 274 -13.88 -4.29 34.18
CA VAL A 274 -13.53 -4.29 32.77
C VAL A 274 -13.46 -2.85 32.25
N GLY A 275 -12.59 -2.56 31.32
CA GLY A 275 -12.49 -1.22 30.79
C GLY A 275 -11.30 -1.01 29.89
N LEU A 276 -11.26 0.16 29.30
CA LEU A 276 -10.12 0.64 28.50
C LEU A 276 -9.86 2.11 28.77
N VAL A 277 -8.60 2.48 28.71
CA VAL A 277 -8.12 3.87 28.68
C VAL A 277 -7.06 3.96 27.60
N ASN A 278 -7.28 4.82 26.61
CA ASN A 278 -6.28 5.17 25.62
C ASN A 278 -6.04 6.68 25.66
N LEU A 279 -4.80 7.08 25.81
CA LEU A 279 -4.34 8.46 25.74
C LEU A 279 -3.27 8.55 24.69
N GLU A 280 -3.54 9.27 23.63
CA GLU A 280 -2.59 9.59 22.57
C GLU A 280 -2.25 11.07 22.63
N LEU A 281 -0.99 11.40 22.76
CA LEU A 281 -0.44 12.74 22.77
C LEU A 281 0.51 12.89 21.60
N GLY A 282 0.01 13.45 20.50
CA GLY A 282 0.80 13.71 19.30
C GLY A 282 1.42 15.11 19.35
N ASN A 283 2.50 15.27 18.61
CA ASN A 283 3.15 16.58 18.42
C ASN A 283 3.37 17.38 19.72
N LEU A 284 3.87 16.71 20.75
CA LEU A 284 4.09 17.28 22.07
C LEU A 284 4.88 18.60 21.97
N LEU A 285 4.30 19.69 22.44
CA LEU A 285 4.88 21.04 22.43
C LEU A 285 5.31 21.52 21.02
N GLY A 286 4.69 20.97 19.96
CA GLY A 286 5.02 21.29 18.58
C GLY A 286 6.35 20.70 18.08
N THR A 287 6.89 19.69 18.77
CA THR A 287 8.21 19.11 18.47
C THR A 287 8.15 17.82 17.66
N ALA A 288 6.98 17.43 17.17
CA ALA A 288 6.68 16.17 16.52
C ALA A 288 6.95 14.92 17.39
N ARG A 289 7.17 15.09 18.69
CA ARG A 289 7.23 14.00 19.66
C ARG A 289 5.85 13.45 19.92
N ALA A 290 5.77 12.15 20.19
CA ALA A 290 4.51 11.52 20.53
C ALA A 290 4.65 10.64 21.77
N ALA A 291 3.58 10.56 22.56
CA ALA A 291 3.46 9.62 23.66
C ALA A 291 2.06 8.95 23.58
N GLU A 292 2.04 7.66 23.86
CA GLU A 292 0.83 6.85 23.84
C GLU A 292 0.79 6.03 25.13
N LEU A 293 -0.37 6.04 25.79
CA LEU A 293 -0.64 5.20 26.94
C LEU A 293 -1.94 4.46 26.67
N GLY A 294 -1.89 3.14 26.71
CA GLY A 294 -3.03 2.25 26.56
C GLY A 294 -3.15 1.34 27.77
N TRP A 295 -4.34 1.21 28.32
CA TRP A 295 -4.67 0.21 29.30
C TRP A 295 -6.03 -0.41 28.96
N GLN A 296 -6.07 -1.74 28.96
CA GLN A 296 -7.30 -2.48 28.74
C GLN A 296 -7.40 -3.62 29.73
N SER A 297 -8.57 -3.76 30.38
CA SER A 297 -8.94 -4.93 31.17
C SER A 297 -10.16 -5.62 30.56
N ARG A 298 -10.02 -6.91 30.29
CA ARG A 298 -11.08 -7.74 29.69
C ARG A 298 -11.85 -8.57 30.71
N GLY A 299 -11.57 -8.36 32.00
CA GLY A 299 -12.09 -9.20 33.08
C GLY A 299 -11.37 -10.56 33.17
N GLY A 300 -11.73 -11.38 34.18
CA GLY A 300 -11.13 -12.70 34.35
C GLY A 300 -9.61 -12.69 34.55
N GLY A 301 -9.04 -11.62 35.11
CA GLY A 301 -7.59 -11.49 35.31
C GLY A 301 -6.78 -11.21 34.05
N ARG A 302 -7.42 -10.77 32.97
CA ARG A 302 -6.73 -10.40 31.72
C ARG A 302 -6.62 -8.90 31.57
N SER A 303 -5.40 -8.40 31.45
CA SER A 303 -5.16 -6.97 31.18
C SER A 303 -3.94 -6.76 30.32
N ASP A 304 -3.96 -5.65 29.62
CA ASP A 304 -2.91 -5.18 28.72
C ASP A 304 -2.59 -3.72 29.05
N PHE A 305 -1.33 -3.40 29.23
CA PHE A 305 -0.83 -2.05 29.46
C PHE A 305 0.26 -1.74 28.45
N ARG A 306 0.16 -0.61 27.78
CA ARG A 306 1.14 -0.12 26.79
C ARG A 306 1.53 1.32 27.08
N LEU A 307 2.81 1.58 27.02
CA LEU A 307 3.37 2.92 27.01
C LEU A 307 4.36 3.00 25.85
N ARG A 308 4.24 4.03 25.02
CA ARG A 308 5.09 4.26 23.86
C ARG A 308 5.49 5.72 23.82
N TYR A 309 6.75 5.99 23.52
CA TYR A 309 7.28 7.33 23.29
C TYR A 309 8.08 7.37 21.99
N VAL A 310 7.92 8.45 21.24
CA VAL A 310 8.59 8.67 19.97
C VAL A 310 9.31 10.01 19.98
N GLU A 311 10.62 9.97 19.73
CA GLU A 311 11.48 11.12 19.45
C GLU A 311 11.85 11.10 17.97
N PRO A 312 11.34 12.02 17.12
CA PRO A 312 11.57 11.99 15.67
C PRO A 312 13.01 12.35 15.27
N PHE A 313 13.71 13.11 16.10
CA PHE A 313 15.06 13.63 15.83
C PHE A 313 15.95 13.45 17.04
N LEU A 314 16.51 12.28 17.22
CA LEU A 314 17.38 11.99 18.35
C LEU A 314 18.63 12.89 18.33
N ALA A 315 18.79 13.70 19.37
CA ALA A 315 19.87 14.69 19.46
C ALA A 315 19.97 15.64 18.25
N GLY A 316 18.85 15.92 17.58
CA GLY A 316 18.79 16.76 16.37
C GLY A 316 19.22 16.07 15.07
N LEU A 317 19.61 14.80 15.13
CA LEU A 317 19.96 13.98 13.97
C LEU A 317 18.70 13.34 13.36
N PRO A 318 18.73 12.95 12.08
CA PRO A 318 17.59 12.34 11.39
C PRO A 318 17.40 10.85 11.78
N PHE A 319 17.49 10.57 13.08
CA PHE A 319 17.20 9.27 13.66
C PHE A 319 15.97 9.36 14.54
N ARG A 320 15.00 8.50 14.29
CA ARG A 320 13.79 8.33 15.09
C ARG A 320 14.05 7.32 16.19
N LEU A 321 13.96 7.74 17.44
CA LEU A 321 13.96 6.82 18.58
C LEU A 321 12.53 6.50 18.98
N GLU A 322 12.25 5.21 19.17
CA GLU A 322 11.02 4.72 19.75
C GLU A 322 11.33 3.90 20.99
N ALA A 323 10.77 4.30 22.14
CA ALA A 323 10.84 3.53 23.38
C ALA A 323 9.45 3.01 23.72
N ALA A 324 9.36 1.75 24.15
CA ALA A 324 8.09 1.12 24.47
C ALA A 324 8.20 0.25 25.73
N LEU A 325 7.10 0.22 26.48
CA LEU A 325 6.84 -0.72 27.58
C LEU A 325 5.49 -1.38 27.31
N HIS A 326 5.44 -2.69 27.36
CA HIS A 326 4.24 -3.48 27.23
C HIS A 326 4.14 -4.52 28.33
N GLN A 327 3.04 -4.55 29.06
CA GLN A 327 2.76 -5.56 30.06
C GLN A 327 1.43 -6.24 29.71
N GLU A 328 1.49 -7.55 29.64
CA GLU A 328 0.37 -8.43 29.38
C GLU A 328 0.16 -9.34 30.58
N LEU A 329 -1.04 -9.39 31.09
CA LEU A 329 -1.49 -10.34 32.09
C LEU A 329 -2.53 -11.26 31.47
N GLN A 330 -2.23 -12.54 31.39
CA GLN A 330 -3.09 -13.55 30.75
C GLN A 330 -3.67 -14.50 31.79
N ASP A 331 -4.71 -14.05 32.48
CA ASP A 331 -5.37 -14.80 33.54
C ASP A 331 -4.35 -15.36 34.54
N SER A 332 -4.59 -16.57 35.04
CA SER A 332 -3.64 -17.31 35.88
C SER A 332 -2.54 -18.03 35.08
N THR A 333 -2.35 -17.74 33.78
CA THR A 333 -1.43 -18.47 32.92
C THR A 333 -0.04 -17.85 32.94
N PHE A 334 0.11 -16.59 32.58
CA PHE A 334 1.38 -15.88 32.63
C PHE A 334 1.21 -14.35 32.76
N THR A 335 2.27 -13.73 33.25
CA THR A 335 2.51 -12.28 33.15
C THR A 335 3.75 -12.06 32.29
N ARG A 336 3.64 -11.18 31.32
CA ARG A 336 4.75 -10.79 30.44
C ARG A 336 4.96 -9.31 30.54
N THR A 337 6.19 -8.87 30.79
CA THR A 337 6.60 -7.48 30.73
C THR A 337 7.71 -7.35 29.70
N ARG A 338 7.50 -6.54 28.68
CA ARG A 338 8.47 -6.24 27.62
C ARG A 338 8.77 -4.76 27.60
N TRP A 339 10.02 -4.37 27.52
CA TRP A 339 10.43 -2.99 27.33
C TRP A 339 11.64 -2.93 26.41
N GLY A 340 11.79 -1.82 25.70
CA GLY A 340 12.90 -1.70 24.78
C GLY A 340 12.92 -0.38 24.04
N ALA A 341 13.93 -0.24 23.19
CA ALA A 341 14.10 0.93 22.34
C ALA A 341 14.55 0.51 20.94
N ARG A 342 14.03 1.22 19.94
CA ARG A 342 14.38 1.05 18.53
C ARG A 342 14.82 2.39 17.95
N LEU A 343 15.89 2.36 17.16
CA LEU A 343 16.39 3.49 16.40
C LEU A 343 16.09 3.26 14.92
N GLY A 344 15.38 4.19 14.29
CA GLY A 344 15.00 4.15 12.89
C GLY A 344 15.66 5.25 12.08
N HIS A 345 15.95 4.97 10.81
CA HIS A 345 16.44 5.94 9.84
C HIS A 345 15.74 5.78 8.50
N SER A 346 15.29 6.90 7.91
CA SER A 346 14.70 6.94 6.56
C SER A 346 15.81 6.98 5.51
N LEU A 347 15.81 6.03 4.56
CA LEU A 347 16.78 5.96 3.47
C LEU A 347 16.34 6.73 2.22
N GLY A 348 15.09 7.20 2.19
CA GLY A 348 14.50 7.90 1.04
C GLY A 348 12.98 7.95 1.14
N THR A 349 12.31 8.11 0.01
CA THR A 349 10.86 8.10 -0.04
C THR A 349 10.31 6.69 0.19
N GLY A 350 9.76 6.46 1.39
CA GLY A 350 9.09 5.21 1.75
C GLY A 350 9.99 4.11 2.32
N ASP A 351 11.31 4.24 2.26
CA ASP A 351 12.25 3.26 2.79
C ASP A 351 12.72 3.63 4.20
N ARG A 352 12.70 2.66 5.12
CA ARG A 352 13.14 2.80 6.51
C ARG A 352 13.89 1.55 6.98
N ILE A 353 14.96 1.76 7.73
CA ILE A 353 15.63 0.72 8.50
C ILE A 353 15.47 0.99 9.98
N GLU A 354 15.39 -0.05 10.78
CA GLU A 354 15.28 0.02 12.23
C GLU A 354 16.21 -1.00 12.88
N ALA A 355 16.83 -0.62 13.97
CA ALA A 355 17.56 -1.53 14.84
C ALA A 355 17.18 -1.26 16.30
N GLY A 356 17.09 -2.29 17.11
CA GLY A 356 16.66 -2.12 18.50
C GLY A 356 17.03 -3.28 19.40
N ILE A 357 16.87 -3.01 20.69
CA ILE A 357 17.02 -3.97 21.75
C ILE A 357 15.75 -3.98 22.60
N GLU A 358 15.30 -5.14 22.99
CA GLU A 358 14.13 -5.33 23.85
C GLU A 358 14.47 -6.37 24.92
N GLU A 359 14.01 -6.14 26.12
CA GLU A 359 14.05 -7.10 27.21
C GLU A 359 12.63 -7.54 27.54
N GLU A 360 12.48 -8.82 27.80
CA GLU A 360 11.20 -9.42 28.12
C GLU A 360 11.35 -10.30 29.35
N HIS A 361 10.51 -10.08 30.35
CA HIS A 361 10.40 -10.90 31.55
C HIS A 361 9.05 -11.58 31.58
N VAL A 362 9.04 -12.91 31.67
CA VAL A 362 7.84 -13.74 31.72
C VAL A 362 7.81 -14.52 33.00
N VAL A 363 6.69 -14.43 33.72
CA VAL A 363 6.38 -15.30 34.88
C VAL A 363 5.22 -16.17 34.50
N GLN A 364 5.41 -17.48 34.43
CA GLN A 364 4.32 -18.43 34.19
C GLN A 364 3.76 -18.98 35.50
N SER A 365 2.46 -19.12 35.57
CA SER A 365 1.79 -19.75 36.72
C SER A 365 1.65 -21.26 36.56
N ARG A 366 1.69 -21.76 35.31
CA ARG A 366 1.56 -23.17 34.93
C ARG A 366 2.63 -23.57 33.91
N GLY A 367 2.88 -24.84 33.75
CA GLY A 367 3.87 -25.37 32.82
C GLY A 367 5.26 -25.64 33.45
N ALA A 368 6.20 -26.14 32.64
CA ALA A 368 7.53 -26.50 33.06
C ALA A 368 8.43 -25.29 33.38
N VAL A 369 8.23 -24.18 32.71
CA VAL A 369 8.98 -22.93 32.91
C VAL A 369 8.31 -22.11 33.99
N GLY A 370 9.06 -21.71 35.01
CA GLY A 370 8.57 -20.81 36.07
C GLY A 370 8.77 -19.32 35.67
N THR A 371 9.99 -18.99 35.25
CA THR A 371 10.32 -17.64 34.75
C THR A 371 11.19 -17.75 33.51
N ALA A 372 11.08 -16.75 32.62
CA ALA A 372 11.93 -16.61 31.45
C ALA A 372 12.33 -15.14 31.27
N ASP A 373 13.63 -14.90 31.08
CA ASP A 373 14.20 -13.61 30.70
C ASP A 373 14.71 -13.71 29.26
N LEU A 374 14.22 -12.85 28.37
CA LEU A 374 14.58 -12.83 26.97
C LEU A 374 15.23 -11.48 26.63
N GLN A 375 16.38 -11.55 25.98
CA GLN A 375 17.05 -10.39 25.39
C GLN A 375 16.90 -10.49 23.87
N ASN A 376 16.22 -9.54 23.29
CA ASN A 376 15.91 -9.49 21.87
C ASN A 376 16.73 -8.41 21.17
N THR A 377 17.37 -8.77 20.06
CA THR A 377 17.99 -7.81 19.15
C THR A 377 17.20 -7.80 17.86
N VAL A 378 16.63 -6.66 17.52
CA VAL A 378 15.69 -6.50 16.42
C VAL A 378 16.33 -5.71 15.29
N PHE A 379 16.17 -6.19 14.05
CA PHE A 379 16.45 -5.45 12.82
C PHE A 379 15.22 -5.50 11.94
N ALA A 380 14.86 -4.36 11.37
CA ALA A 380 13.74 -4.29 10.44
C ALA A 380 14.07 -3.39 9.24
N TYR A 381 13.54 -3.78 8.10
CA TYR A 381 13.45 -2.96 6.89
C TYR A 381 11.98 -2.81 6.52
N GLU A 382 11.59 -1.60 6.17
CA GLU A 382 10.25 -1.29 5.69
C GLU A 382 10.33 -0.43 4.44
N ARG A 383 9.53 -0.80 3.44
CA ARG A 383 9.23 0.01 2.27
C ARG A 383 7.74 0.22 2.19
N ASP A 384 7.31 1.48 2.22
CA ASP A 384 5.90 1.87 2.12
C ASP A 384 5.71 2.84 0.94
N GLY A 385 5.05 2.35 -0.11
CA GLY A 385 4.72 3.09 -1.32
C GLY A 385 3.20 3.18 -1.53
N ARG A 386 2.41 3.10 -0.47
CA ARG A 386 0.96 3.26 -0.53
C ARG A 386 0.60 4.73 -0.76
N ASP A 387 -0.48 4.95 -1.50
CA ASP A 387 -1.03 6.28 -1.78
C ASP A 387 -1.66 6.94 -0.54
N ASP A 388 -2.21 6.14 0.37
CA ASP A 388 -2.78 6.57 1.65
C ASP A 388 -2.45 5.54 2.73
N LEU A 389 -2.07 6.00 3.92
CA LEU A 389 -1.65 5.10 5.01
C LEU A 389 -2.83 4.39 5.68
N ALA A 390 -3.99 5.04 5.74
CA ALA A 390 -5.19 4.53 6.43
C ALA A 390 -6.12 3.78 5.48
N THR A 391 -6.30 4.29 4.26
CA THR A 391 -7.25 3.76 3.26
C THR A 391 -6.61 3.55 1.90
N PRO A 392 -5.57 2.71 1.81
CA PRO A 392 -4.82 2.55 0.58
C PRO A 392 -5.68 1.96 -0.54
N ARG A 393 -5.63 2.62 -1.70
CA ARG A 393 -6.25 2.15 -2.96
C ARG A 393 -5.22 1.63 -3.95
N ARG A 394 -4.00 2.15 -3.87
CA ARG A 394 -2.87 1.80 -4.76
C ARG A 394 -1.57 1.72 -3.98
N GLY A 395 -0.67 0.89 -4.46
CA GLY A 395 0.69 0.79 -3.94
C GLY A 395 0.93 -0.49 -3.15
N SER A 396 2.06 -0.54 -2.49
CA SER A 396 2.47 -1.71 -1.73
C SER A 396 3.27 -1.30 -0.49
N ARG A 397 3.22 -2.15 0.51
CA ARG A 397 4.08 -2.07 1.70
C ARG A 397 4.76 -3.42 1.90
N LEU A 398 6.04 -3.40 2.23
CA LEU A 398 6.80 -4.57 2.63
C LEU A 398 7.53 -4.24 3.93
N ARG A 399 7.37 -5.07 4.95
CA ARG A 399 8.15 -5.02 6.18
C ARG A 399 8.77 -6.39 6.44
N VAL A 400 10.07 -6.40 6.65
CA VAL A 400 10.84 -7.60 7.02
C VAL A 400 11.50 -7.34 8.35
N THR A 401 11.31 -8.23 9.31
CA THR A 401 11.88 -8.12 10.67
C THR A 401 12.63 -9.39 11.00
N GLY A 402 13.86 -9.25 11.46
CA GLY A 402 14.65 -10.32 12.04
C GLY A 402 14.91 -10.03 13.52
N THR A 403 14.70 -11.01 14.38
CA THR A 403 14.96 -10.88 15.82
C THR A 403 15.85 -12.02 16.29
N GLY A 404 16.99 -11.69 16.85
CA GLY A 404 17.83 -12.62 17.62
C GLY A 404 17.39 -12.63 19.07
N VAL A 405 17.14 -13.82 19.64
CA VAL A 405 16.62 -14.02 20.99
C VAL A 405 17.62 -14.81 21.82
N PHE A 406 18.03 -14.24 22.94
CA PHE A 406 18.78 -14.94 23.98
C PHE A 406 17.88 -15.13 25.19
N LYS A 407 17.61 -16.39 25.52
CA LYS A 407 16.65 -16.77 26.54
C LYS A 407 17.34 -17.43 27.72
N ARG A 408 16.94 -17.05 28.94
CA ARG A 408 17.30 -17.69 30.19
C ARG A 408 16.01 -18.12 30.89
N GLU A 409 15.87 -19.41 31.18
CA GLU A 409 14.68 -19.96 31.81
C GLU A 409 15.03 -20.55 33.16
N THR A 410 14.11 -20.44 34.11
CA THR A 410 14.12 -21.17 35.37
C THR A 410 12.98 -22.17 35.36
N LEU A 411 13.33 -23.43 35.40
CA LEU A 411 12.37 -24.54 35.40
C LEU A 411 11.75 -24.69 36.80
N ARG A 412 10.48 -25.01 36.83
CA ARG A 412 9.70 -25.18 38.08
C ARG A 412 9.99 -26.50 38.79
N ALA A 413 10.13 -27.55 38.02
CA ALA A 413 10.46 -28.88 38.51
C ALA A 413 11.57 -29.48 37.63
N PRO A 414 12.86 -29.20 37.94
CA PRO A 414 13.96 -29.75 37.19
C PRO A 414 14.06 -31.26 37.43
N VAL A 415 14.58 -31.99 36.44
CA VAL A 415 14.92 -33.39 36.60
C VAL A 415 15.99 -33.52 37.71
N PRO A 416 15.90 -34.47 38.62
CA PRO A 416 16.89 -34.65 39.65
C PRO A 416 18.31 -34.81 39.07
N GLY A 417 19.24 -33.97 39.52
CA GLY A 417 20.60 -33.90 39.01
C GLY A 417 20.85 -32.91 37.86
N GLU A 418 19.81 -32.31 37.31
CA GLU A 418 19.94 -31.24 36.30
C GLU A 418 19.80 -29.83 36.93
N SER A 419 20.39 -28.85 36.24
CA SER A 419 20.24 -27.44 36.62
C SER A 419 18.80 -27.00 36.41
N ASN A 420 18.24 -26.26 37.39
CA ASN A 420 16.95 -25.60 37.21
C ASN A 420 17.00 -24.39 36.24
N ARG A 421 18.20 -24.03 35.76
CA ARG A 421 18.39 -22.90 34.81
C ARG A 421 18.80 -23.43 33.45
N ARG A 422 18.10 -22.99 32.42
CA ARG A 422 18.37 -23.33 31.02
C ARG A 422 18.66 -22.07 30.24
N ARG A 423 19.58 -22.13 29.29
CA ARG A 423 19.85 -21.07 28.30
C ARG A 423 19.53 -21.58 26.93
N ALA A 424 18.85 -20.77 26.14
CA ALA A 424 18.51 -21.10 24.78
C ALA A 424 18.72 -19.89 23.86
N ARG A 425 18.78 -20.15 22.57
CA ARG A 425 18.83 -19.15 21.52
C ARG A 425 17.74 -19.41 20.51
N ALA A 426 17.13 -18.34 20.05
CA ALA A 426 16.14 -18.41 18.99
C ALA A 426 16.35 -17.27 17.99
N GLY A 427 15.88 -17.48 16.78
CA GLY A 427 15.70 -16.45 15.78
C GLY A 427 14.23 -16.35 15.43
N VAL A 428 13.73 -15.14 15.24
CA VAL A 428 12.40 -14.91 14.70
C VAL A 428 12.55 -14.16 13.38
N ALA A 429 11.92 -14.66 12.34
CA ALA A 429 11.81 -13.98 11.06
C ALA A 429 10.34 -13.67 10.81
N GLU A 430 10.04 -12.42 10.48
CA GLU A 430 8.69 -11.97 10.16
C GLU A 430 8.72 -11.17 8.86
N VAL A 431 7.75 -11.45 7.98
CA VAL A 431 7.52 -10.73 6.74
C VAL A 431 6.05 -10.34 6.69
N ARG A 432 5.78 -9.06 6.45
CA ARG A 432 4.45 -8.55 6.13
C ARG A 432 4.51 -7.82 4.80
N ALA A 433 3.64 -8.20 3.88
CA ALA A 433 3.52 -7.56 2.58
C ALA A 433 2.05 -7.20 2.33
N GLU A 434 1.82 -6.00 1.85
CA GLU A 434 0.52 -5.50 1.46
C GLU A 434 0.60 -5.03 0.00
N TRP A 435 -0.41 -5.30 -0.76
CA TRP A 435 -0.52 -4.84 -2.13
C TRP A 435 -1.94 -4.41 -2.44
N HIS A 436 -2.10 -3.21 -3.03
CA HIS A 436 -3.37 -2.58 -3.34
C HIS A 436 -3.40 -2.19 -4.81
N ARG A 437 -4.43 -2.60 -5.51
CA ARG A 437 -4.61 -2.31 -6.93
C ARG A 437 -6.02 -1.83 -7.23
N PRO A 438 -6.20 -0.63 -7.79
CA PRO A 438 -7.49 -0.20 -8.30
C PRO A 438 -7.87 -1.03 -9.52
N LEU A 439 -9.16 -1.35 -9.63
CA LEU A 439 -9.80 -1.98 -10.78
C LEU A 439 -10.68 -0.95 -11.50
N ALA A 440 -11.57 -1.43 -12.37
CA ALA A 440 -12.49 -0.55 -13.08
C ALA A 440 -13.49 0.14 -12.13
N GLY A 441 -13.79 1.39 -12.40
CA GLY A 441 -14.73 2.20 -11.60
C GLY A 441 -14.20 2.46 -10.18
N SER A 442 -15.06 2.28 -9.18
CA SER A 442 -14.77 2.50 -7.76
C SER A 442 -14.40 1.21 -7.03
N THR A 443 -13.79 0.23 -7.71
CA THR A 443 -13.43 -1.05 -7.11
C THR A 443 -11.91 -1.25 -7.03
N GLY A 444 -11.47 -2.19 -6.20
CA GLY A 444 -10.07 -2.54 -6.02
C GLY A 444 -9.86 -3.91 -5.41
N LEU A 445 -8.62 -4.39 -5.52
CA LEU A 445 -8.14 -5.59 -4.84
C LEU A 445 -7.10 -5.20 -3.80
N ALA A 446 -7.14 -5.88 -2.65
CA ALA A 446 -6.10 -5.84 -1.65
C ALA A 446 -5.65 -7.25 -1.30
N LEU A 447 -4.35 -7.44 -1.21
CA LEU A 447 -3.72 -8.67 -0.76
C LEU A 447 -2.78 -8.33 0.39
N GLU A 448 -2.94 -9.00 1.51
CA GLU A 448 -2.01 -8.97 2.63
C GLU A 448 -1.41 -10.36 2.83
N LEU A 449 -0.11 -10.44 2.98
CA LEU A 449 0.64 -11.65 3.29
C LEU A 449 1.40 -11.43 4.60
N TRP A 450 1.27 -12.35 5.54
CA TRP A 450 2.00 -12.36 6.78
C TRP A 450 2.64 -13.72 7.01
N GLY A 451 3.95 -13.72 7.08
CA GLY A 451 4.74 -14.89 7.43
C GLY A 451 5.53 -14.61 8.70
N VAL A 452 5.46 -15.51 9.68
CA VAL A 452 6.30 -15.46 10.86
C VAL A 452 6.77 -16.86 11.23
N GLY A 453 8.03 -16.98 11.61
CA GLY A 453 8.59 -18.24 12.05
C GLY A 453 9.59 -18.04 13.15
N ARG A 454 9.47 -18.83 14.21
CA ARG A 454 10.44 -18.92 15.29
C ARG A 454 11.29 -20.17 15.10
N PHE A 455 12.59 -19.98 15.15
CA PHE A 455 13.62 -21.02 14.99
C PHE A 455 14.44 -21.05 16.27
N ALA A 456 14.17 -22.02 17.13
CA ALA A 456 14.85 -22.17 18.42
C ALA A 456 15.77 -23.38 18.44
N THR A 457 16.78 -23.33 19.30
CA THR A 457 17.62 -24.50 19.59
C THR A 457 16.86 -25.60 20.35
N GLU A 458 15.73 -25.22 20.95
CA GLU A 458 14.80 -26.13 21.60
C GLU A 458 13.82 -26.69 20.57
N HIS A 459 13.48 -27.97 20.70
CA HIS A 459 12.55 -28.61 19.78
C HIS A 459 11.10 -28.13 19.95
N VAL A 460 10.68 -27.78 21.16
CA VAL A 460 9.33 -27.37 21.51
C VAL A 460 9.35 -25.98 22.14
N LEU A 461 8.54 -25.07 21.61
CA LEU A 461 8.38 -23.71 22.14
C LEU A 461 7.42 -23.70 23.34
N ALA A 462 7.71 -22.86 24.32
CA ALA A 462 6.75 -22.57 25.37
C ALA A 462 5.54 -21.82 24.79
N ASP A 463 4.38 -21.94 25.43
CA ASP A 463 3.13 -21.39 24.90
C ASP A 463 3.16 -19.87 24.72
N PHE A 464 3.83 -19.16 25.63
CA PHE A 464 4.03 -17.72 25.52
C PHE A 464 4.93 -17.29 24.35
N GLU A 465 5.69 -18.20 23.74
CA GLU A 465 6.57 -17.93 22.61
C GLU A 465 5.85 -18.12 21.27
N ARG A 466 4.75 -18.88 21.26
CA ARG A 466 3.98 -19.15 20.04
C ARG A 466 3.24 -17.91 19.58
N THR A 467 3.09 -17.81 18.27
CA THR A 467 2.38 -16.71 17.63
C THR A 467 0.87 -16.93 17.72
N PRO A 468 0.10 -16.04 18.36
CA PRO A 468 -1.35 -16.12 18.38
C PRO A 468 -1.93 -15.76 17.01
N VAL A 469 -2.96 -16.51 16.58
CA VAL A 469 -3.69 -16.32 15.33
C VAL A 469 -5.18 -16.52 15.57
N GLY A 470 -6.01 -15.69 14.99
CA GLY A 470 -7.46 -15.63 15.15
C GLY A 470 -7.89 -14.19 15.44
N GLY A 471 -9.13 -13.85 15.07
CA GLY A 471 -9.74 -12.56 15.35
C GLY A 471 -9.52 -11.49 14.29
N ALA A 472 -9.91 -10.26 14.61
CA ALA A 472 -9.97 -9.11 13.71
C ALA A 472 -8.63 -8.76 13.06
N ALA A 473 -7.53 -8.92 13.78
CA ALA A 473 -6.20 -8.50 13.34
C ALA A 473 -5.50 -9.52 12.46
N THR A 474 -5.91 -10.80 12.51
CA THR A 474 -5.22 -11.89 11.82
C THR A 474 -6.18 -12.70 10.96
N LEU A 475 -6.88 -13.70 11.50
CA LEU A 475 -7.75 -14.63 10.78
C LEU A 475 -9.21 -14.39 11.18
N ARG A 476 -9.96 -13.66 10.35
CA ARG A 476 -11.35 -13.32 10.59
C ARG A 476 -12.24 -14.57 10.49
N GLY A 477 -13.37 -14.57 11.20
CA GLY A 477 -14.27 -15.73 11.33
C GLY A 477 -13.90 -16.71 12.44
N HIS A 478 -12.78 -16.48 13.10
CA HIS A 478 -12.28 -17.21 14.26
C HIS A 478 -12.27 -16.34 15.52
N ASP A 479 -12.21 -16.98 16.69
CA ASP A 479 -12.11 -16.27 17.96
C ASP A 479 -10.73 -15.58 18.10
N GLU A 480 -10.64 -14.53 18.92
CA GLU A 480 -9.36 -13.88 19.19
C GLU A 480 -8.38 -14.89 19.80
N GLU A 481 -7.17 -15.01 19.19
CA GLU A 481 -6.12 -15.93 19.60
C GLU A 481 -6.55 -17.41 19.66
N GLU A 482 -7.50 -17.84 18.82
CA GLU A 482 -8.00 -19.22 18.78
C GLU A 482 -6.87 -20.24 18.56
N PHE A 483 -5.85 -19.87 17.80
CA PHE A 483 -4.69 -20.71 17.50
C PHE A 483 -3.41 -20.09 18.05
N ARG A 484 -2.44 -20.96 18.41
CA ARG A 484 -1.08 -20.58 18.75
C ARG A 484 -0.11 -21.48 18.01
N ALA A 485 0.78 -20.91 17.19
CA ALA A 485 1.65 -21.66 16.30
C ALA A 485 3.12 -21.21 16.37
N ASP A 486 4.03 -22.13 16.08
CA ASP A 486 5.48 -21.87 16.02
C ASP A 486 5.83 -21.10 14.74
N ARG A 487 5.10 -21.41 13.64
CA ARG A 487 5.22 -20.73 12.34
C ARG A 487 3.85 -20.51 11.75
N VAL A 488 3.67 -19.35 11.15
CA VAL A 488 2.42 -18.92 10.54
C VAL A 488 2.70 -18.43 9.14
N ALA A 489 1.89 -18.86 8.19
CA ALA A 489 1.75 -18.23 6.88
C ALA A 489 0.28 -17.87 6.70
N LEU A 490 -0.02 -16.60 6.57
CA LEU A 490 -1.38 -16.07 6.45
C LEU A 490 -1.48 -15.20 5.21
N SER A 491 -2.57 -15.37 4.47
CA SER A 491 -2.95 -14.53 3.34
C SER A 491 -4.36 -13.99 3.54
N ARG A 492 -4.57 -12.73 3.23
CA ARG A 492 -5.88 -12.06 3.29
C ARG A 492 -6.13 -11.41 1.95
N LEU A 493 -7.15 -11.85 1.25
CA LEU A 493 -7.58 -11.30 -0.04
C LEU A 493 -8.89 -10.57 0.13
N GLU A 494 -8.98 -9.33 -0.36
CA GLU A 494 -10.19 -8.53 -0.32
C GLU A 494 -10.52 -7.95 -1.69
N TYR A 495 -11.76 -8.14 -2.11
CA TYR A 495 -12.37 -7.35 -3.18
C TYR A 495 -13.11 -6.19 -2.52
N ARG A 496 -12.73 -4.96 -2.87
CA ARG A 496 -13.18 -3.72 -2.24
C ARG A 496 -14.01 -2.89 -3.21
N TRP A 497 -15.14 -2.39 -2.73
CA TRP A 497 -15.93 -1.37 -3.41
C TRP A 497 -15.95 -0.10 -2.56
N PHE A 498 -15.65 1.05 -3.18
CA PHE A 498 -15.55 2.36 -2.55
C PHE A 498 -16.72 3.24 -3.01
N PRO A 499 -17.81 3.35 -2.22
CA PRO A 499 -18.96 4.17 -2.58
C PRO A 499 -18.68 5.66 -2.61
N GLY A 500 -17.62 6.10 -1.93
CA GLY A 500 -17.22 7.51 -1.79
C GLY A 500 -15.72 7.72 -1.90
N THR A 501 -15.30 8.96 -1.69
CA THR A 501 -13.88 9.37 -1.72
C THR A 501 -13.23 9.41 -0.34
N ALA A 502 -14.01 9.31 0.72
CA ALA A 502 -13.58 9.58 2.08
C ALA A 502 -13.08 8.32 2.84
N GLY A 503 -12.88 7.21 2.14
CA GLY A 503 -12.29 5.98 2.69
C GLY A 503 -13.29 4.91 3.10
N GLU A 504 -14.62 5.21 3.02
CA GLU A 504 -15.66 4.22 3.23
C GLU A 504 -15.54 3.11 2.18
N ARG A 505 -15.75 1.86 2.60
CA ARG A 505 -15.70 0.71 1.69
C ARG A 505 -16.58 -0.43 2.16
N VAL A 506 -17.01 -1.22 1.20
CA VAL A 506 -17.56 -2.56 1.40
C VAL A 506 -16.56 -3.56 0.84
N SER A 507 -16.30 -4.63 1.54
CA SER A 507 -15.36 -5.65 1.11
C SER A 507 -15.94 -7.05 1.21
N LEU A 508 -15.58 -7.89 0.24
CA LEU A 508 -15.65 -9.34 0.33
C LEU A 508 -14.25 -9.82 0.66
N PHE A 509 -14.11 -10.69 1.64
CA PHE A 509 -12.80 -11.19 2.01
C PHE A 509 -12.72 -12.71 2.10
N TRP A 510 -11.50 -13.20 1.87
CA TRP A 510 -11.07 -14.56 2.15
C TRP A 510 -9.71 -14.50 2.82
N ASP A 511 -9.64 -15.04 4.03
CA ASP A 511 -8.44 -15.16 4.83
C ASP A 511 -8.07 -16.65 4.90
N HIS A 512 -6.79 -16.96 4.69
CA HIS A 512 -6.25 -18.32 4.79
C HIS A 512 -5.00 -18.34 5.64
N ALA A 513 -4.94 -19.21 6.63
CA ALA A 513 -3.80 -19.40 7.50
C ALA A 513 -3.31 -20.85 7.47
N ARG A 514 -2.01 -21.03 7.30
CA ARG A 514 -1.31 -22.29 7.49
C ARG A 514 -0.44 -22.19 8.72
N LEU A 515 -0.73 -23.03 9.72
CA LEU A 515 -0.18 -23.00 11.05
C LEU A 515 0.64 -24.25 11.27
N PHE A 516 1.92 -24.08 11.62
CA PHE A 516 2.78 -25.19 12.00
C PHE A 516 3.05 -25.14 13.49
N THR A 517 2.77 -26.23 14.20
CA THR A 517 2.94 -26.35 15.65
C THR A 517 3.66 -27.63 15.99
N ARG A 518 4.55 -27.57 16.97
CA ARG A 518 5.27 -28.72 17.51
C ARG A 518 4.92 -28.85 18.98
N GLU A 519 4.40 -30.00 19.37
CA GLU A 519 3.93 -30.28 20.72
C GLU A 519 4.80 -31.37 21.37
N PRO A 520 5.05 -31.29 22.69
CA PRO A 520 5.76 -32.35 23.39
C PRO A 520 4.88 -33.61 23.47
N VAL A 521 5.48 -34.75 23.23
CA VAL A 521 4.87 -36.04 23.53
C VAL A 521 5.31 -36.42 24.95
N LEU A 522 4.33 -36.55 25.85
CA LEU A 522 4.55 -36.87 27.25
C LEU A 522 4.34 -38.39 27.47
N ASP A 523 5.13 -39.01 28.33
CA ASP A 523 4.90 -40.36 28.83
C ASP A 523 3.81 -40.37 29.92
N ALA A 524 3.54 -41.54 30.44
CA ALA A 524 2.54 -41.75 31.51
C ALA A 524 2.89 -41.03 32.83
N LEU A 525 4.13 -40.60 33.00
CA LEU A 525 4.63 -39.88 34.18
C LEU A 525 4.73 -38.39 33.93
N GLY A 526 4.35 -37.91 32.69
CA GLY A 526 4.40 -36.51 32.29
C GLY A 526 5.79 -36.03 31.84
N ALA A 527 6.75 -36.92 31.63
CA ALA A 527 8.05 -36.57 31.10
C ALA A 527 8.00 -36.48 29.56
N THR A 528 8.71 -35.52 28.98
CA THR A 528 8.79 -35.35 27.52
C THR A 528 9.66 -36.46 26.93
N VAL A 529 9.07 -37.33 26.11
CA VAL A 529 9.74 -38.45 25.42
C VAL A 529 9.98 -38.19 23.94
N GLY A 530 9.50 -37.08 23.43
CA GLY A 530 9.66 -36.68 22.03
C GLY A 530 8.82 -35.46 21.70
N ASP A 531 8.72 -35.15 20.40
CA ASP A 531 7.85 -34.10 19.89
C ASP A 531 7.05 -34.59 18.69
N ARG A 532 5.86 -34.01 18.50
CA ARG A 532 5.00 -34.22 17.33
C ARG A 532 4.76 -32.92 16.65
N ALA A 533 5.07 -32.84 15.37
CA ALA A 533 4.74 -31.73 14.54
C ALA A 533 3.40 -31.95 13.81
N HIS A 534 2.56 -30.93 13.76
CA HIS A 534 1.34 -30.92 12.95
C HIS A 534 1.17 -29.59 12.23
N THR A 535 0.42 -29.64 11.14
CA THR A 535 0.06 -28.47 10.37
C THR A 535 -1.45 -28.38 10.33
N THR A 536 -1.96 -27.19 10.63
CA THR A 536 -3.40 -26.87 10.58
C THR A 536 -3.61 -25.80 9.53
N ASP A 537 -4.55 -26.04 8.62
CA ASP A 537 -5.04 -25.04 7.69
C ASP A 537 -6.38 -24.49 8.23
N ALA A 538 -6.54 -23.18 8.23
CA ALA A 538 -7.73 -22.52 8.72
C ALA A 538 -8.13 -21.38 7.77
N ASP A 539 -9.41 -21.29 7.44
CA ASP A 539 -9.98 -20.33 6.50
C ASP A 539 -11.04 -19.45 7.18
N GLY A 540 -11.16 -18.23 6.69
CA GLY A 540 -12.23 -17.32 7.06
C GLY A 540 -12.73 -16.58 5.84
N VAL A 541 -14.04 -16.55 5.63
CA VAL A 541 -14.68 -15.82 4.53
C VAL A 541 -15.72 -14.87 5.09
N GLY A 542 -15.95 -13.74 4.44
CA GLY A 542 -16.95 -12.83 4.97
C GLY A 542 -17.08 -11.51 4.23
N LEU A 543 -17.83 -10.64 4.90
CA LEU A 543 -18.15 -9.28 4.47
C LEU A 543 -17.55 -8.29 5.45
N GLY A 544 -16.93 -7.24 4.92
CA GLY A 544 -16.44 -6.11 5.70
C GLY A 544 -17.12 -4.81 5.29
N LEU A 545 -17.35 -3.95 6.27
CA LEU A 545 -17.89 -2.63 6.09
C LEU A 545 -17.00 -1.63 6.84
N THR A 546 -16.43 -0.68 6.12
CA THR A 546 -15.69 0.45 6.71
C THR A 546 -16.54 1.69 6.63
N LEU A 547 -16.83 2.28 7.77
CA LEU A 547 -17.63 3.49 7.93
C LEU A 547 -16.81 4.61 8.53
N ARG A 548 -17.11 5.84 8.15
CA ARG A 548 -16.55 7.03 8.78
C ARG A 548 -17.26 7.33 10.10
N ALA A 549 -16.50 7.50 11.16
CA ALA A 549 -16.98 7.92 12.47
C ALA A 549 -16.24 9.22 12.91
N ALA A 550 -16.71 9.83 13.99
CA ALA A 550 -16.13 11.09 14.49
C ALA A 550 -14.62 10.99 14.87
N GLY A 551 -14.12 9.76 15.14
CA GLY A 551 -12.72 9.51 15.53
C GLY A 551 -11.87 8.79 14.50
N GLY A 552 -12.32 8.65 13.25
CA GLY A 552 -11.62 7.89 12.21
C GLY A 552 -12.55 6.99 11.42
N LEU A 553 -12.04 5.84 10.98
CA LEU A 553 -12.81 4.83 10.29
C LEU A 553 -13.06 3.64 11.23
N VAL A 554 -14.25 3.09 11.18
CA VAL A 554 -14.62 1.88 11.91
C VAL A 554 -14.80 0.75 10.90
N ASP A 555 -14.02 -0.31 11.05
CA ASP A 555 -14.19 -1.55 10.31
C ASP A 555 -15.12 -2.48 11.12
N VAL A 556 -16.13 -2.99 10.46
CA VAL A 556 -17.05 -4.01 10.95
C VAL A 556 -16.98 -5.19 10.01
N ASP A 557 -16.35 -6.27 10.44
CA ASP A 557 -16.20 -7.47 9.64
C ASP A 557 -17.10 -8.59 10.21
N TYR A 558 -17.90 -9.21 9.34
CA TYR A 558 -18.61 -10.43 9.65
C TYR A 558 -17.91 -11.60 8.96
N GLY A 559 -17.31 -12.49 9.74
CA GLY A 559 -16.51 -13.61 9.27
C GLY A 559 -17.09 -14.96 9.65
N LEU A 560 -16.97 -15.91 8.73
CA LEU A 560 -17.37 -17.31 8.87
C LEU A 560 -16.16 -18.22 8.69
N ALA A 561 -15.96 -19.16 9.61
CA ALA A 561 -15.04 -20.27 9.45
C ALA A 561 -15.76 -21.45 8.76
N PRO A 562 -15.05 -22.28 7.95
CA PRO A 562 -15.63 -23.45 7.32
C PRO A 562 -16.28 -24.38 8.33
N GLY A 563 -17.46 -24.89 8.00
CA GLY A 563 -18.23 -25.80 8.84
C GLY A 563 -19.08 -25.14 9.94
N ARG A 564 -18.98 -23.82 10.14
CA ARG A 564 -19.88 -23.08 11.03
C ARG A 564 -21.14 -22.62 10.27
N GLY A 565 -22.28 -22.60 10.97
CA GLY A 565 -23.52 -22.07 10.43
C GLY A 565 -23.46 -20.55 10.26
N PHE A 566 -24.33 -20.00 9.40
CA PHE A 566 -24.37 -18.54 9.18
C PHE A 566 -24.56 -17.74 10.48
N LEU A 567 -25.33 -18.23 11.44
CA LEU A 567 -25.54 -17.56 12.72
C LEU A 567 -24.37 -17.71 13.71
N ASP A 568 -23.41 -18.60 13.43
CA ASP A 568 -22.23 -18.84 14.27
C ASP A 568 -21.02 -17.99 13.82
N GLY A 569 -21.23 -17.07 12.88
CA GLY A 569 -20.22 -16.14 12.40
C GLY A 569 -19.71 -15.21 13.51
N ARG A 570 -18.51 -14.68 13.33
CA ARG A 570 -17.88 -13.72 14.24
C ARG A 570 -18.00 -12.31 13.70
N ILE A 571 -18.44 -11.40 14.55
CA ILE A 571 -18.41 -9.97 14.25
C ILE A 571 -17.14 -9.40 14.87
N HIS A 572 -16.30 -8.82 14.03
CA HIS A 572 -15.08 -8.15 14.43
C HIS A 572 -15.24 -6.65 14.27
N LEU A 573 -14.91 -5.90 15.30
CA LEU A 573 -14.91 -4.45 15.30
C LEU A 573 -13.49 -3.93 15.44
N ARG A 574 -13.08 -3.01 14.56
CA ARG A 574 -11.77 -2.38 14.63
C ARG A 574 -11.90 -0.89 14.34
N LEU A 575 -11.34 -0.07 15.22
CA LEU A 575 -11.19 1.36 14.96
C LEU A 575 -9.89 1.58 14.17
N VAL A 576 -10.00 2.15 12.99
CA VAL A 576 -8.86 2.59 12.18
C VAL A 576 -8.74 4.09 12.37
N SER A 577 -7.79 4.49 13.19
CA SER A 577 -7.51 5.91 13.42
C SER A 577 -6.77 6.48 12.20
N THR A 578 -7.27 7.58 11.65
CA THR A 578 -6.63 8.35 10.59
C THR A 578 -5.92 9.54 11.21
N PHE A 579 -4.66 9.37 11.58
CA PHE A 579 -3.78 10.47 12.03
C PHE A 579 -2.51 10.50 11.24
#